data_252552fe7150fc27eaf09e2fe87a841f
#
_entry.id   252552fe7150fc27eaf09e2fe87a841f
#
_cell.length_a   1.000
_cell.length_b   1.000
_cell.length_c   1.000
_cell.angle_alpha   90.00
_cell.angle_beta   90.00
_cell.angle_gamma   90.00
#
_symmetry.space_group_name_H-M   'P 1'
#
loop_
_entity.id
_entity.type
_entity.pdbx_description
1 polymer ?
#
loop_
_entity_poly.entity_id
_entity_poly.type
_entity_poly.pdbx_seq_one_letter_code
_entity_poly.pdbx_strand_id
1 'polypeptide(L)'
;MIRTKRGMTIIELLAVLVIVGIVAAVAVIAVLDVVEKARERAFVSDAYGLYEAARRYVGAENVEFLPARSSAVLSYRELVEHGLFHPIQDPFTGNVLSIETNPSYVLVTKQEDGGIDYAVCLKGETKQLCDYGGGGREQPIPVEALTGEAIRDR
;
A
#
# COMPACT_ATOMS: atom_id res chain seq x y z
N MET A 1 9.62 -0.14 -61.79
CA MET A 1 10.47 0.39 -60.69
C MET A 1 10.94 -0.74 -59.84
N ILE A 2 12.20 -1.16 -59.94
CA ILE A 2 12.76 -2.31 -59.20
C ILE A 2 13.18 -1.77 -57.84
N ARG A 3 12.48 -2.17 -56.81
CA ARG A 3 12.81 -1.87 -55.39
C ARG A 3 13.96 -2.76 -54.99
N THR A 4 15.19 -2.25 -54.98
CA THR A 4 16.38 -2.93 -54.45
C THR A 4 16.18 -3.18 -52.98
N LYS A 5 15.96 -4.45 -52.57
CA LYS A 5 16.01 -4.87 -51.15
C LYS A 5 17.48 -4.81 -50.72
N ARG A 6 17.84 -3.77 -50.01
CA ARG A 6 19.15 -3.70 -49.33
C ARG A 6 19.14 -4.70 -48.17
N GLY A 7 19.95 -5.71 -48.26
CA GLY A 7 20.22 -6.64 -47.17
C GLY A 7 21.03 -5.93 -46.08
N MET A 8 20.70 -6.19 -44.81
CA MET A 8 21.46 -5.70 -43.65
C MET A 8 22.82 -6.41 -43.60
N THR A 9 23.90 -5.70 -43.37
CA THR A 9 25.25 -6.28 -43.24
C THR A 9 25.40 -6.87 -41.81
N ILE A 10 26.26 -7.91 -41.69
CA ILE A 10 26.53 -8.53 -40.38
C ILE A 10 27.07 -7.51 -39.36
N ILE A 11 27.89 -6.58 -39.83
CA ILE A 11 28.45 -5.53 -38.95
C ILE A 11 27.39 -4.54 -38.46
N GLU A 12 26.40 -4.23 -39.29
CA GLU A 12 25.28 -3.36 -38.93
C GLU A 12 24.39 -4.03 -37.88
N LEU A 13 24.11 -5.32 -38.00
CA LEU A 13 23.38 -6.10 -37.00
C LEU A 13 24.15 -6.15 -35.68
N LEU A 14 25.46 -6.36 -35.74
CA LEU A 14 26.31 -6.43 -34.55
C LEU A 14 26.35 -5.06 -33.82
N ALA A 15 26.48 -3.97 -34.56
CA ALA A 15 26.44 -2.62 -33.99
C ALA A 15 25.11 -2.31 -33.27
N VAL A 16 23.97 -2.68 -33.87
CA VAL A 16 22.64 -2.51 -33.25
C VAL A 16 22.55 -3.33 -31.96
N LEU A 17 23.00 -4.57 -31.93
CA LEU A 17 22.98 -5.41 -30.71
C LEU A 17 23.82 -4.81 -29.58
N VAL A 18 24.98 -4.23 -29.89
CA VAL A 18 25.81 -3.55 -28.86
C VAL A 18 25.09 -2.31 -28.29
N ILE A 19 24.53 -1.49 -29.15
CA ILE A 19 23.80 -0.27 -28.71
C ILE A 19 22.57 -0.65 -27.86
N VAL A 20 21.79 -1.64 -28.28
CA VAL A 20 20.61 -2.13 -27.53
C VAL A 20 21.04 -2.71 -26.18
N GLY A 21 22.16 -3.44 -26.14
CA GLY A 21 22.71 -3.98 -24.89
C GLY A 21 23.08 -2.90 -23.88
N ILE A 22 23.74 -1.82 -24.32
CA ILE A 22 24.11 -0.69 -23.45
C ILE A 22 22.86 0.02 -22.94
N VAL A 23 21.90 0.32 -23.81
CA VAL A 23 20.65 0.99 -23.44
C VAL A 23 19.84 0.14 -22.45
N ALA A 24 19.74 -1.16 -22.68
CA ALA A 24 19.06 -2.08 -21.78
C ALA A 24 19.70 -2.10 -20.38
N ALA A 25 21.03 -2.12 -20.30
CA ALA A 25 21.74 -2.14 -19.02
C ALA A 25 21.45 -0.91 -18.14
N VAL A 26 21.33 0.27 -18.73
CA VAL A 26 21.00 1.51 -18.01
C VAL A 26 19.51 1.57 -17.63
N ALA A 27 18.61 1.08 -18.49
CA ALA A 27 17.18 1.12 -18.27
C ALA A 27 16.72 0.29 -17.08
N VAL A 28 17.35 -0.84 -16.79
CA VAL A 28 16.97 -1.76 -15.69
C VAL A 28 17.04 -1.07 -14.34
N ILE A 29 18.08 -0.29 -14.07
CA ILE A 29 18.26 0.37 -12.76
C ILE A 29 17.14 1.39 -12.50
N ALA A 30 16.76 2.18 -13.52
CA ALA A 30 15.71 3.18 -13.40
C ALA A 30 14.32 2.55 -13.16
N VAL A 31 14.06 1.36 -13.74
CA VAL A 31 12.79 0.65 -13.57
C VAL A 31 12.63 0.12 -12.16
N LEU A 32 13.69 -0.39 -11.52
CA LEU A 32 13.61 -0.93 -10.15
C LEU A 32 13.17 0.12 -9.12
N ASP A 33 13.68 1.34 -9.19
CA ASP A 33 13.28 2.44 -8.30
C ASP A 33 11.81 2.84 -8.50
N VAL A 34 11.34 2.86 -9.74
CA VAL A 34 9.94 3.16 -10.06
C VAL A 34 9.00 2.08 -9.53
N VAL A 35 9.38 0.80 -9.65
CA VAL A 35 8.60 -0.33 -9.16
C VAL A 35 8.50 -0.30 -7.63
N GLU A 36 9.60 -0.01 -6.92
CA GLU A 36 9.59 0.09 -5.45
C GLU A 36 8.64 1.22 -5.00
N LYS A 37 8.76 2.41 -5.57
CA LYS A 37 7.85 3.53 -5.28
C LYS A 37 6.39 3.21 -5.61
N ALA A 38 6.13 2.42 -6.66
CA ALA A 38 4.79 1.99 -7.00
C ALA A 38 4.21 1.05 -5.92
N ARG A 39 5.03 0.11 -5.40
CA ARG A 39 4.65 -0.79 -4.30
C ARG A 39 4.35 -0.03 -3.01
N GLU A 40 5.20 0.94 -2.65
CA GLU A 40 4.97 1.81 -1.49
C GLU A 40 3.64 2.56 -1.59
N ARG A 41 3.35 3.14 -2.76
CA ARG A 41 2.08 3.85 -3.01
C ARG A 41 0.88 2.92 -2.95
N ALA A 42 1.00 1.70 -3.48
CA ALA A 42 -0.06 0.70 -3.39
C ALA A 42 -0.33 0.33 -1.93
N PHE A 43 0.71 0.11 -1.12
CA PHE A 43 0.57 -0.24 0.29
C PHE A 43 -0.07 0.90 1.11
N VAL A 44 0.29 2.15 0.85
CA VAL A 44 -0.37 3.33 1.45
C VAL A 44 -1.83 3.41 1.00
N SER A 45 -2.12 3.13 -0.28
CA SER A 45 -3.49 3.10 -0.80
C SER A 45 -4.36 2.04 -0.10
N ASP A 46 -3.80 0.88 0.21
CA ASP A 46 -4.49 -0.18 0.98
C ASP A 46 -4.80 0.29 2.41
N ALA A 47 -3.88 1.04 3.05
CA ALA A 47 -4.13 1.65 4.35
C ALA A 47 -5.27 2.68 4.31
N TYR A 48 -5.33 3.52 3.27
CA TYR A 48 -6.47 4.40 3.03
C TYR A 48 -7.76 3.63 2.76
N GLY A 49 -7.69 2.52 2.05
CA GLY A 49 -8.82 1.62 1.84
C GLY A 49 -9.39 1.08 3.15
N LEU A 50 -8.53 0.66 4.08
CA LEU A 50 -8.94 0.25 5.45
C LEU A 50 -9.62 1.39 6.21
N TYR A 51 -9.08 2.60 6.15
CA TYR A 51 -9.70 3.78 6.73
C TYR A 51 -11.10 4.03 6.17
N GLU A 52 -11.25 4.04 4.85
CA GLU A 52 -12.54 4.26 4.20
C GLU A 52 -13.57 3.16 4.54
N ALA A 53 -13.12 1.92 4.70
CA ALA A 53 -13.97 0.83 5.16
C ALA A 53 -14.42 1.05 6.60
N ALA A 54 -13.50 1.42 7.50
CA ALA A 54 -13.82 1.74 8.89
C ALA A 54 -14.79 2.93 9.01
N ARG A 55 -14.58 3.97 8.20
CA ARG A 55 -15.48 5.14 8.15
C ARG A 55 -16.89 4.76 7.72
N ARG A 56 -17.02 3.87 6.72
CA ARG A 56 -18.33 3.37 6.28
C ARG A 56 -18.99 2.50 7.35
N TYR A 57 -18.22 1.65 8.04
CA TYR A 57 -18.71 0.85 9.16
C TYR A 57 -19.27 1.73 10.26
N VAL A 58 -18.50 2.72 10.71
CA VAL A 58 -18.89 3.69 11.72
C VAL A 58 -20.16 4.46 11.33
N GLY A 59 -20.27 4.87 10.06
CA GLY A 59 -21.46 5.58 9.56
C GLY A 59 -22.71 4.69 9.46
N ALA A 60 -22.55 3.39 9.19
CA ALA A 60 -23.66 2.45 9.05
C ALA A 60 -24.19 1.94 10.41
N GLU A 61 -23.29 1.71 11.37
CA GLU A 61 -23.60 1.17 12.70
C GLU A 61 -24.03 2.24 13.71
N ASN A 62 -24.23 3.50 13.27
CA ASN A 62 -24.60 4.61 14.17
C ASN A 62 -23.72 4.66 15.43
N VAL A 63 -22.42 4.86 15.26
CA VAL A 63 -21.45 4.99 16.37
C VAL A 63 -21.71 6.26 17.22
N GLU A 64 -22.89 6.85 17.12
CA GLU A 64 -23.41 7.82 18.09
C GLU A 64 -23.39 7.29 19.54
N PHE A 65 -23.37 5.95 19.70
CA PHE A 65 -23.31 5.29 21.00
C PHE A 65 -21.92 5.18 21.62
N LEU A 66 -20.83 5.52 20.93
CA LEU A 66 -19.53 5.61 21.59
C LEU A 66 -19.54 6.80 22.55
N PRO A 67 -19.26 6.59 23.85
CA PRO A 67 -19.10 7.69 24.78
C PRO A 67 -18.01 8.67 24.31
N ALA A 68 -18.15 9.95 24.61
CA ALA A 68 -17.07 10.90 24.38
C ALA A 68 -15.77 10.41 25.04
N ARG A 69 -14.63 10.64 24.41
CA ARG A 69 -13.30 10.14 24.79
C ARG A 69 -13.16 8.61 24.79
N SER A 70 -13.98 7.89 24.06
CA SER A 70 -13.81 6.45 23.88
C SER A 70 -13.13 6.12 22.57
N SER A 71 -12.47 4.99 22.53
CA SER A 71 -11.88 4.44 21.31
C SER A 71 -12.37 3.03 21.06
N ALA A 72 -12.53 2.69 19.78
CA ALA A 72 -12.85 1.35 19.32
C ALA A 72 -11.81 0.88 18.32
N VAL A 73 -11.52 -0.40 18.30
CA VAL A 73 -10.61 -1.04 17.35
C VAL A 73 -11.44 -1.86 16.38
N LEU A 74 -11.34 -1.54 15.09
CA LEU A 74 -11.94 -2.32 14.01
C LEU A 74 -10.85 -3.15 13.35
N SER A 75 -10.94 -4.46 13.46
CA SER A 75 -9.96 -5.35 12.88
C SER A 75 -10.13 -5.47 11.35
N TYR A 76 -9.03 -5.76 10.64
CA TYR A 76 -9.06 -6.07 9.22
C TYR A 76 -10.05 -7.20 8.90
N ARG A 77 -10.04 -8.26 9.73
CA ARG A 77 -10.98 -9.36 9.61
C ARG A 77 -12.43 -8.89 9.63
N GLU A 78 -12.81 -8.09 10.61
CA GLU A 78 -14.16 -7.59 10.78
C GLU A 78 -14.63 -6.75 9.58
N LEU A 79 -13.77 -5.88 9.06
CA LEU A 79 -14.08 -5.07 7.88
C LEU A 79 -14.29 -5.92 6.61
N VAL A 80 -13.53 -7.01 6.46
CA VAL A 80 -13.68 -7.93 5.32
C VAL A 80 -14.92 -8.80 5.48
N GLU A 81 -15.20 -9.35 6.67
CA GLU A 81 -16.38 -10.17 6.96
C GLU A 81 -17.69 -9.39 6.75
N HIS A 82 -17.70 -8.09 7.07
CA HIS A 82 -18.85 -7.21 6.78
C HIS A 82 -18.94 -6.77 5.30
N GLY A 83 -18.04 -7.23 4.44
CA GLY A 83 -18.06 -6.90 3.01
C GLY A 83 -17.71 -5.44 2.68
N LEU A 84 -17.13 -4.72 3.64
CA LEU A 84 -16.75 -3.32 3.49
C LEU A 84 -15.37 -3.14 2.88
N PHE A 85 -14.57 -4.20 2.92
CA PHE A 85 -13.22 -4.21 2.38
C PHE A 85 -12.91 -5.53 1.68
N HIS A 86 -12.04 -5.50 0.68
CA HIS A 86 -11.57 -6.71 0.01
C HIS A 86 -10.25 -7.20 0.62
N PRO A 87 -9.95 -8.51 0.53
CA PRO A 87 -8.65 -9.02 0.95
C PRO A 87 -7.51 -8.30 0.26
N ILE A 88 -6.53 -7.83 1.04
CA ILE A 88 -5.36 -7.11 0.55
C ILE A 88 -4.36 -8.09 -0.07
N GLN A 89 -3.88 -7.77 -1.27
CA GLN A 89 -2.72 -8.41 -1.85
C GLN A 89 -1.49 -7.56 -1.51
N ASP A 90 -0.56 -8.12 -0.72
CA ASP A 90 0.66 -7.41 -0.32
C ASP A 90 1.50 -7.01 -1.56
N PRO A 91 1.73 -5.71 -1.81
CA PRO A 91 2.44 -5.27 -3.02
C PRO A 91 3.92 -5.68 -3.07
N PHE A 92 4.50 -6.02 -1.91
CA PHE A 92 5.91 -6.40 -1.80
C PHE A 92 6.14 -7.90 -2.05
N THR A 93 5.21 -8.75 -1.62
CA THR A 93 5.31 -10.21 -1.76
C THR A 93 4.39 -10.78 -2.83
N GLY A 94 3.30 -10.08 -3.16
CA GLY A 94 2.27 -10.56 -4.08
C GLY A 94 1.27 -11.54 -3.46
N ASN A 95 1.42 -11.88 -2.17
CA ASN A 95 0.52 -12.79 -1.47
C ASN A 95 -0.70 -12.07 -0.94
N VAL A 96 -1.82 -12.79 -0.82
CA VAL A 96 -3.02 -12.27 -0.16
C VAL A 96 -2.87 -12.40 1.36
N LEU A 97 -3.07 -11.30 2.08
CA LEU A 97 -3.00 -11.28 3.54
C LEU A 97 -4.13 -12.12 4.13
N SER A 98 -3.80 -12.98 5.10
CA SER A 98 -4.77 -13.83 5.77
C SER A 98 -5.80 -13.00 6.52
N ILE A 99 -7.08 -13.21 6.23
CA ILE A 99 -8.18 -12.52 6.90
C ILE A 99 -8.26 -12.91 8.38
N GLU A 100 -7.95 -14.16 8.70
CA GLU A 100 -8.10 -14.71 10.06
C GLU A 100 -6.96 -14.31 11.00
N THR A 101 -5.73 -14.22 10.48
CA THR A 101 -4.52 -14.08 11.30
C THR A 101 -3.82 -12.74 11.17
N ASN A 102 -4.18 -11.93 10.17
CA ASN A 102 -3.53 -10.63 10.00
C ASN A 102 -3.96 -9.65 11.08
N PRO A 103 -3.02 -9.06 11.84
CA PRO A 103 -3.31 -8.21 12.98
C PRO A 103 -3.51 -6.72 12.61
N SER A 104 -3.81 -6.42 11.36
CA SER A 104 -4.11 -5.05 10.92
C SER A 104 -5.43 -4.56 11.50
N TYR A 105 -5.50 -3.28 11.82
CA TYR A 105 -6.70 -2.67 12.40
C TYR A 105 -6.77 -1.18 12.14
N VAL A 106 -7.94 -0.62 12.36
CA VAL A 106 -8.18 0.83 12.42
C VAL A 106 -8.64 1.18 13.83
N LEU A 107 -7.95 2.14 14.44
CA LEU A 107 -8.36 2.74 15.72
C LEU A 107 -9.28 3.92 15.41
N VAL A 108 -10.47 3.88 15.97
CA VAL A 108 -11.47 4.95 15.87
C VAL A 108 -11.60 5.60 17.23
N THR A 109 -11.39 6.91 17.32
CA THR A 109 -11.45 7.66 18.57
C THR A 109 -12.48 8.77 18.46
N LYS A 110 -13.44 8.82 19.40
CA LYS A 110 -14.42 9.88 19.49
C LYS A 110 -13.91 11.00 20.38
N GLN A 111 -13.86 12.21 19.83
CA GLN A 111 -13.45 13.42 20.51
C GLN A 111 -14.58 14.01 21.39
N GLU A 112 -14.24 14.96 22.26
CA GLU A 112 -15.22 15.64 23.12
C GLU A 112 -16.21 16.50 22.34
N ASP A 113 -15.75 17.10 21.26
CA ASP A 113 -16.55 17.93 20.34
C ASP A 113 -17.47 17.13 19.41
N GLY A 114 -17.44 15.78 19.52
CA GLY A 114 -18.18 14.85 18.67
C GLY A 114 -17.47 14.47 17.39
N GLY A 115 -16.27 15.00 17.12
CA GLY A 115 -15.42 14.59 16.00
C GLY A 115 -14.96 13.13 16.16
N ILE A 116 -14.63 12.49 15.03
CA ILE A 116 -14.13 11.12 15.00
C ILE A 116 -12.78 11.13 14.29
N ASP A 117 -11.75 10.70 15.01
CA ASP A 117 -10.41 10.51 14.48
C ASP A 117 -10.17 9.04 14.14
N TYR A 118 -9.38 8.83 13.10
CA TYR A 118 -9.00 7.50 12.63
C TYR A 118 -7.48 7.38 12.58
N ALA A 119 -6.97 6.25 13.05
CA ALA A 119 -5.57 5.88 12.88
C ALA A 119 -5.48 4.43 12.41
N VAL A 120 -4.62 4.18 11.44
CA VAL A 120 -4.49 2.88 10.75
C VAL A 120 -3.21 2.18 11.17
N CYS A 121 -3.31 0.89 11.44
CA CYS A 121 -2.17 -0.02 11.57
C CYS A 121 -2.33 -1.10 10.51
N LEU A 122 -1.57 -1.00 9.41
CA LEU A 122 -1.53 -2.01 8.35
C LEU A 122 -0.23 -2.81 8.46
N LYS A 123 -0.36 -4.12 8.55
CA LYS A 123 0.76 -5.07 8.59
C LYS A 123 0.72 -6.00 7.38
N GLY A 124 1.66 -5.80 6.48
CA GLY A 124 1.97 -6.73 5.39
C GLY A 124 2.82 -7.90 5.89
N GLU A 125 3.37 -8.69 4.98
CA GLU A 125 4.27 -9.80 5.33
C GLU A 125 5.67 -9.32 5.71
N THR A 126 6.21 -8.35 4.98
CA THR A 126 7.58 -7.83 5.16
C THR A 126 7.63 -6.38 5.58
N LYS A 127 6.61 -5.61 5.27
CA LYS A 127 6.50 -4.17 5.57
C LYS A 127 5.26 -3.87 6.41
N GLN A 128 5.29 -2.75 7.12
CA GLN A 128 4.17 -2.31 7.95
C GLN A 128 4.03 -0.78 7.95
N LEU A 129 2.80 -0.32 8.14
CA LEU A 129 2.40 1.05 8.46
C LEU A 129 1.76 1.06 9.85
N CYS A 130 2.58 0.95 10.90
CA CYS A 130 2.12 0.79 12.28
C CYS A 130 3.16 1.28 13.32
N ASP A 131 3.98 2.25 12.94
CA ASP A 131 4.99 2.85 13.83
C ASP A 131 4.96 4.39 13.68
N TYR A 132 3.95 5.01 14.29
CA TYR A 132 3.83 6.47 14.31
C TYR A 132 4.90 7.07 15.23
N GLY A 133 5.75 7.93 14.66
CA GLY A 133 6.85 8.55 15.39
C GLY A 133 8.19 7.80 15.35
N GLY A 134 8.27 6.63 14.72
CA GLY A 134 9.54 5.93 14.44
C GLY A 134 10.26 5.38 15.69
N GLY A 135 9.51 5.14 16.77
CA GLY A 135 10.06 4.66 18.05
C GLY A 135 10.15 3.13 18.19
N GLY A 136 9.85 2.37 17.14
CA GLY A 136 9.83 0.89 17.17
C GLY A 136 8.71 0.32 18.03
N ARG A 137 7.73 1.11 18.41
CA ARG A 137 6.52 0.67 19.11
C ARG A 137 5.37 0.63 18.12
N GLU A 138 4.55 -0.41 18.26
CA GLU A 138 3.32 -0.50 17.48
C GLU A 138 2.36 0.63 17.86
N GLN A 139 2.28 1.63 16.99
CA GLN A 139 1.35 2.74 17.13
C GLN A 139 0.65 2.97 15.80
N PRO A 140 -0.70 2.99 15.77
CA PRO A 140 -1.43 3.26 14.55
C PRO A 140 -1.13 4.68 14.06
N ILE A 141 -1.06 4.84 12.75
CA ILE A 141 -0.71 6.10 12.10
C ILE A 141 -1.98 6.89 11.83
N PRO A 142 -2.11 8.15 12.29
CA PRO A 142 -3.21 9.02 11.92
C PRO A 142 -3.36 9.12 10.40
N VAL A 143 -4.59 9.18 9.91
CA VAL A 143 -4.85 9.16 8.45
C VAL A 143 -4.11 10.27 7.73
N GLU A 144 -3.98 11.44 8.33
CA GLU A 144 -3.29 12.61 7.77
C GLU A 144 -1.77 12.39 7.62
N ALA A 145 -1.21 11.42 8.37
CA ALA A 145 0.22 11.09 8.37
C ALA A 145 0.54 9.81 7.57
N LEU A 146 -0.43 9.20 6.88
CA LEU A 146 -0.22 8.04 6.04
C LEU A 146 0.57 8.41 4.78
N THR A 147 1.85 8.10 4.77
CA THR A 147 2.76 8.35 3.64
C THR A 147 3.68 7.15 3.42
N GLY A 148 4.32 7.07 2.25
CA GLY A 148 5.34 6.05 1.99
C GLY A 148 6.53 6.13 2.94
N GLU A 149 6.85 7.32 3.46
CA GLU A 149 7.92 7.52 4.42
C GLU A 149 7.65 6.90 5.81
N ALA A 150 6.38 6.59 6.09
CA ALA A 150 5.97 5.92 7.33
C ALA A 150 6.08 4.39 7.25
N ILE A 151 6.37 3.83 6.07
CA ILE A 151 6.56 2.39 5.89
C ILE A 151 7.84 1.95 6.61
N ARG A 152 7.76 0.88 7.38
CA ARG A 152 8.88 0.25 8.10
C ARG A 152 8.95 -1.23 7.77
N ASP A 153 10.13 -1.81 7.95
CA ASP A 153 10.28 -3.26 7.95
C ASP A 153 9.59 -3.86 9.17
N ARG A 154 9.03 -5.04 8.97
CA ARG A 154 8.31 -5.78 10.01
C ARG A 154 9.25 -6.72 10.77
#